data_4c7cb8090fa92c744935d523fc12a44a
#
_entry.id   4c7cb8090fa92c744935d523fc12a44a
#
_cell.length_a   1.000
_cell.length_b   1.000
_cell.length_c   1.000
_cell.angle_alpha   90.00
_cell.angle_beta   90.00
_cell.angle_gamma   90.00
#
_symmetry.space_group_name_H-M   'P 1'
#
loop_
_entity.id
_entity.type
_entity.pdbx_description
1 polymer ?
#
loop_
_entity_poly.entity_id
_entity_poly.type
_entity_poly.pdbx_seq_one_letter_code
_entity_poly.pdbx_strand_id
1 'polypeptide(L)'
;KEVLDRLRWLRDDFGPGLGRALRHMNDVPLKSLVARGLTMGDEMHQRNVACSGLMLRAISPALAATSDDNEALAKALAFMGGNDQFFLNIAMAMGKSIMDPVRNIEQSTVVTAMTRNGTDFGIRISGLGDEWFTAPVEMPAGLYFPGFSAADANPDMGDSTIVETIGLGGFAMGAAPAVAGFVGAG
;
A
#
# COMPACT_ATOMS: atom_id res chain seq x y z
N LYS A 1 -5.08 17.11 -18.56
CA LYS A 1 -6.17 16.36 -19.21
C LYS A 1 -5.99 14.87 -18.97
N GLU A 2 -4.87 14.30 -19.34
CA GLU A 2 -4.57 12.84 -19.19
C GLU A 2 -4.77 12.32 -17.75
N VAL A 3 -4.27 13.04 -16.74
CA VAL A 3 -4.44 12.66 -15.32
C VAL A 3 -5.92 12.59 -14.94
N LEU A 4 -6.71 13.60 -15.34
CA LEU A 4 -8.15 13.62 -15.04
C LEU A 4 -8.90 12.48 -15.75
N ASP A 5 -8.51 12.15 -16.98
CA ASP A 5 -9.14 11.07 -17.74
C ASP A 5 -8.80 9.71 -17.10
N ARG A 6 -7.56 9.54 -16.59
CA ARG A 6 -7.17 8.36 -15.82
C ARG A 6 -7.95 8.24 -14.50
N LEU A 7 -8.09 9.33 -13.75
CA LEU A 7 -8.87 9.33 -12.50
C LEU A 7 -10.35 9.00 -12.73
N ARG A 8 -10.96 9.51 -13.81
CA ARG A 8 -12.32 9.15 -14.20
C ARG A 8 -12.43 7.66 -14.52
N TRP A 9 -11.52 7.15 -15.35
CA TRP A 9 -11.49 5.73 -15.67
C TRP A 9 -11.33 4.85 -14.42
N LEU A 10 -10.45 5.23 -13.48
CA LEU A 10 -10.29 4.49 -12.21
C LEU A 10 -11.59 4.47 -11.41
N ARG A 11 -12.32 5.60 -11.37
CA ARG A 11 -13.58 5.73 -10.63
C ARG A 11 -14.74 5.00 -11.31
N ASP A 12 -14.89 5.18 -12.62
CA ASP A 12 -16.11 4.83 -13.35
C ASP A 12 -16.07 3.41 -13.95
N ASP A 13 -14.87 2.91 -14.28
CA ASP A 13 -14.69 1.65 -14.97
C ASP A 13 -13.90 0.63 -14.14
N PHE A 14 -12.64 0.95 -13.83
CA PHE A 14 -11.72 0.01 -13.18
C PHE A 14 -12.17 -0.35 -11.76
N GLY A 15 -12.48 0.63 -10.92
CA GLY A 15 -12.90 0.39 -9.53
C GLY A 15 -14.16 -0.46 -9.42
N PRO A 16 -15.24 -0.14 -10.16
CA PRO A 16 -16.44 -0.99 -10.20
C PRO A 16 -16.16 -2.41 -10.73
N GLY A 17 -15.31 -2.55 -11.76
CA GLY A 17 -14.89 -3.85 -12.29
C GLY A 17 -14.13 -4.69 -11.28
N LEU A 18 -13.12 -4.10 -10.65
CA LEU A 18 -12.35 -4.72 -9.57
C LEU A 18 -13.27 -5.11 -8.39
N GLY A 19 -14.19 -4.23 -8.02
CA GLY A 19 -15.16 -4.51 -6.95
C GLY A 19 -16.08 -5.68 -7.27
N ARG A 20 -16.52 -5.85 -8.53
CA ARG A 20 -17.29 -7.06 -8.94
C ARG A 20 -16.45 -8.32 -8.80
N ALA A 21 -15.20 -8.29 -9.30
CA ALA A 21 -14.31 -9.44 -9.21
C ALA A 21 -14.02 -9.83 -7.75
N LEU A 22 -13.74 -8.86 -6.87
CA LEU A 22 -13.52 -9.13 -5.44
C LEU A 22 -14.76 -9.73 -4.76
N ARG A 23 -15.96 -9.26 -5.08
CA ARG A 23 -17.20 -9.86 -4.55
C ARG A 23 -17.49 -11.25 -5.10
N HIS A 24 -17.02 -11.57 -6.32
CA HIS A 24 -17.12 -12.90 -6.89
C HIS A 24 -16.19 -13.91 -6.22
N MET A 25 -15.08 -13.43 -5.67
CA MET A 25 -14.18 -14.24 -4.86
C MET A 25 -14.76 -14.41 -3.46
N ASN A 26 -14.80 -15.63 -2.95
CA ASN A 26 -15.29 -15.88 -1.59
C ASN A 26 -14.32 -15.31 -0.54
N ASP A 27 -13.02 -15.35 -0.83
CA ASP A 27 -11.96 -14.83 0.06
C ASP A 27 -10.72 -14.46 -0.74
N VAL A 28 -10.01 -13.43 -0.27
CA VAL A 28 -8.70 -13.04 -0.77
C VAL A 28 -7.68 -13.24 0.36
N PRO A 29 -6.80 -14.23 0.27
CA PRO A 29 -5.91 -14.59 1.38
C PRO A 29 -4.74 -13.59 1.51
N LEU A 30 -5.04 -12.32 1.85
CA LEU A 30 -4.06 -11.23 1.90
C LEU A 30 -2.86 -11.55 2.79
N LYS A 31 -3.07 -12.17 3.96
CA LYS A 31 -1.96 -12.57 4.85
C LYS A 31 -0.98 -13.52 4.16
N SER A 32 -1.50 -14.49 3.40
CA SER A 32 -0.66 -15.44 2.66
C SER A 32 0.07 -14.77 1.50
N LEU A 33 -0.58 -13.81 0.81
CA LEU A 33 0.06 -13.02 -0.24
C LEU A 33 1.21 -12.18 0.32
N VAL A 34 0.97 -11.49 1.43
CA VAL A 34 1.99 -10.68 2.13
C VAL A 34 3.14 -11.56 2.61
N ALA A 35 2.86 -12.68 3.27
CA ALA A 35 3.91 -13.60 3.74
C ALA A 35 4.80 -14.09 2.57
N ARG A 36 4.19 -14.40 1.43
CA ARG A 36 4.96 -14.77 0.22
C ARG A 36 5.74 -13.59 -0.35
N GLY A 37 5.14 -12.40 -0.40
CA GLY A 37 5.81 -11.19 -0.86
C GLY A 37 7.06 -10.87 -0.04
N LEU A 38 6.97 -10.98 1.29
CA LEU A 38 8.12 -10.82 2.19
C LEU A 38 9.26 -11.80 1.85
N THR A 39 8.95 -13.07 1.58
CA THR A 39 9.97 -14.04 1.16
C THR A 39 10.55 -13.79 -0.23
N MET A 40 9.89 -12.97 -1.04
CA MET A 40 10.31 -12.57 -2.39
C MET A 40 10.97 -11.19 -2.42
N GLY A 41 11.15 -10.55 -1.26
CA GLY A 41 11.86 -9.28 -1.11
C GLY A 41 10.98 -8.04 -1.10
N ASP A 42 9.65 -8.16 -1.06
CA ASP A 42 8.76 -7.02 -0.83
C ASP A 42 8.65 -6.70 0.65
N GLU A 43 8.49 -5.41 0.98
CA GLU A 43 8.18 -4.93 2.33
C GLU A 43 6.84 -4.16 2.39
N MET A 44 6.17 -4.00 1.26
CA MET A 44 4.84 -3.43 1.05
C MET A 44 4.69 -1.93 1.40
N HIS A 45 5.79 -1.18 1.47
CA HIS A 45 5.76 0.28 1.53
C HIS A 45 6.47 0.88 0.31
N GLN A 46 7.76 0.60 0.14
CA GLN A 46 8.54 1.04 -1.03
C GLN A 46 8.54 0.00 -2.15
N ARG A 47 8.43 -1.28 -1.80
CA ARG A 47 8.52 -2.39 -2.75
C ARG A 47 7.29 -3.30 -2.65
N ASN A 48 6.57 -3.38 -3.77
CA ASN A 48 5.30 -4.13 -3.90
C ASN A 48 5.26 -5.00 -5.16
N VAL A 49 6.39 -5.22 -5.82
CA VAL A 49 6.46 -5.89 -7.14
C VAL A 49 5.93 -7.31 -7.07
N ALA A 50 6.43 -8.10 -6.10
CA ALA A 50 6.01 -9.49 -5.93
C ALA A 50 4.55 -9.59 -5.52
N CYS A 51 4.10 -8.78 -4.54
CA CYS A 51 2.71 -8.77 -4.09
C CYS A 51 1.75 -8.29 -5.18
N SER A 52 2.14 -7.31 -6.01
CA SER A 52 1.34 -6.86 -7.16
C SER A 52 1.14 -8.00 -8.17
N GLY A 53 2.19 -8.74 -8.50
CA GLY A 53 2.12 -9.90 -9.38
C GLY A 53 1.30 -11.05 -8.77
N LEU A 54 1.46 -11.33 -7.48
CA LEU A 54 0.68 -12.36 -6.77
C LEU A 54 -0.80 -11.99 -6.71
N MET A 55 -1.12 -10.72 -6.46
CA MET A 55 -2.50 -10.24 -6.45
C MET A 55 -3.13 -10.30 -7.84
N LEU A 56 -2.42 -9.86 -8.87
CA LEU A 56 -2.89 -9.98 -10.26
C LEU A 56 -3.21 -11.44 -10.60
N ARG A 57 -2.33 -12.37 -10.27
CA ARG A 57 -2.53 -13.80 -10.48
C ARG A 57 -3.78 -14.32 -9.74
N ALA A 58 -4.01 -13.86 -8.51
CA ALA A 58 -5.13 -14.30 -7.69
C ALA A 58 -6.47 -13.80 -8.24
N ILE A 59 -6.53 -12.55 -8.72
CA ILE A 59 -7.80 -11.92 -9.11
C ILE A 59 -8.15 -12.10 -10.59
N SER A 60 -7.18 -12.40 -11.47
CA SER A 60 -7.41 -12.51 -12.92
C SER A 60 -8.56 -13.45 -13.30
N PRO A 61 -8.72 -14.66 -12.68
CA PRO A 61 -9.85 -15.53 -12.99
C PRO A 61 -11.21 -14.88 -12.67
N ALA A 62 -11.30 -14.16 -11.56
CA ALA A 62 -12.53 -13.48 -11.16
C ALA A 62 -12.82 -12.26 -12.05
N LEU A 63 -11.80 -11.49 -12.44
CA LEU A 63 -11.94 -10.43 -13.42
C LEU A 63 -12.50 -10.96 -14.75
N ALA A 64 -11.94 -12.07 -15.24
CA ALA A 64 -12.40 -12.71 -16.48
C ALA A 64 -13.85 -13.25 -16.36
N ALA A 65 -14.21 -13.83 -15.21
CA ALA A 65 -15.54 -14.38 -14.97
C ALA A 65 -16.63 -13.31 -14.80
N THR A 66 -16.26 -12.08 -14.45
CA THR A 66 -17.21 -11.00 -14.12
C THR A 66 -17.18 -9.82 -15.10
N SER A 67 -16.39 -9.92 -16.17
CA SER A 67 -16.31 -8.90 -17.22
C SER A 67 -17.12 -9.35 -18.42
N ASP A 68 -18.03 -8.48 -18.86
CA ASP A 68 -18.78 -8.65 -20.11
C ASP A 68 -18.11 -7.93 -21.30
N ASP A 69 -17.00 -7.23 -21.03
CA ASP A 69 -16.25 -6.42 -22.00
C ASP A 69 -14.78 -6.83 -22.01
N ASN A 70 -14.35 -7.43 -23.11
CA ASN A 70 -12.96 -7.88 -23.28
C ASN A 70 -11.94 -6.73 -23.38
N GLU A 71 -12.32 -5.57 -23.89
CA GLU A 71 -11.46 -4.41 -23.99
C GLU A 71 -11.23 -3.80 -22.60
N ALA A 72 -12.29 -3.64 -21.82
CA ALA A 72 -12.22 -3.21 -20.43
C ALA A 72 -11.40 -4.18 -19.58
N LEU A 73 -11.59 -5.50 -19.77
CA LEU A 73 -10.79 -6.52 -19.09
C LEU A 73 -9.30 -6.40 -19.46
N ALA A 74 -8.97 -6.33 -20.74
CA ALA A 74 -7.59 -6.21 -21.19
C ALA A 74 -6.92 -4.95 -20.62
N LYS A 75 -7.62 -3.81 -20.61
CA LYS A 75 -7.14 -2.56 -20.03
C LYS A 75 -6.91 -2.66 -18.53
N ALA A 76 -7.80 -3.32 -17.80
CA ALA A 76 -7.66 -3.54 -16.36
C ALA A 76 -6.43 -4.44 -16.04
N LEU A 77 -6.27 -5.54 -16.77
CA LEU A 77 -5.12 -6.45 -16.61
C LEU A 77 -3.80 -5.75 -16.97
N ALA A 78 -3.77 -4.96 -18.05
CA ALA A 78 -2.59 -4.19 -18.44
C ALA A 78 -2.23 -3.13 -17.39
N PHE A 79 -3.22 -2.44 -16.82
CA PHE A 79 -2.99 -1.47 -15.75
C PHE A 79 -2.42 -2.11 -14.50
N MET A 80 -3.00 -3.23 -14.05
CA MET A 80 -2.49 -3.95 -12.88
C MET A 80 -1.10 -4.54 -13.12
N GLY A 81 -0.90 -5.14 -14.28
CA GLY A 81 0.38 -5.79 -14.64
C GLY A 81 1.53 -4.82 -14.89
N GLY A 82 1.21 -3.59 -15.29
CA GLY A 82 2.19 -2.52 -15.49
C GLY A 82 2.43 -1.63 -14.26
N ASN A 83 1.82 -1.94 -13.12
CA ASN A 83 1.93 -1.14 -11.91
C ASN A 83 2.55 -1.94 -10.75
N ASP A 84 3.86 -1.82 -10.59
CA ASP A 84 4.62 -2.47 -9.52
C ASP A 84 4.15 -2.06 -8.11
N GLN A 85 3.50 -0.91 -7.97
CA GLN A 85 2.96 -0.40 -6.70
C GLN A 85 1.46 -0.70 -6.52
N PHE A 86 0.85 -1.50 -7.39
CA PHE A 86 -0.59 -1.78 -7.31
C PHE A 86 -1.01 -2.30 -5.93
N PHE A 87 -0.22 -3.23 -5.36
CA PHE A 87 -0.52 -3.84 -4.07
C PHE A 87 -0.45 -2.86 -2.89
N LEU A 88 0.28 -1.76 -3.00
CA LEU A 88 0.37 -0.76 -1.92
C LEU A 88 -1.02 -0.25 -1.50
N ASN A 89 -1.92 -0.01 -2.45
CA ASN A 89 -3.29 0.41 -2.14
C ASN A 89 -4.05 -0.64 -1.31
N ILE A 90 -3.81 -1.92 -1.60
CA ILE A 90 -4.42 -3.03 -0.87
C ILE A 90 -3.77 -3.18 0.52
N ALA A 91 -2.45 -3.04 0.61
CA ALA A 91 -1.71 -3.07 1.87
C ALA A 91 -2.14 -1.94 2.80
N MET A 92 -2.36 -0.72 2.28
CA MET A 92 -2.90 0.41 3.06
C MET A 92 -4.31 0.11 3.58
N ALA A 93 -5.20 -0.39 2.73
CA ALA A 93 -6.55 -0.77 3.14
C ALA A 93 -6.53 -1.90 4.18
N MET A 94 -5.64 -2.88 4.03
CA MET A 94 -5.42 -3.95 5.00
C MET A 94 -4.92 -3.39 6.34
N GLY A 95 -3.93 -2.49 6.31
CA GLY A 95 -3.41 -1.82 7.50
C GLY A 95 -4.51 -1.09 8.25
N LYS A 96 -5.31 -0.31 7.54
CA LYS A 96 -6.47 0.40 8.10
C LYS A 96 -7.49 -0.56 8.70
N SER A 97 -7.85 -1.61 7.98
CA SER A 97 -8.81 -2.63 8.43
C SER A 97 -8.35 -3.37 9.70
N ILE A 98 -7.05 -3.62 9.83
CA ILE A 98 -6.46 -4.27 11.01
C ILE A 98 -6.43 -3.31 12.20
N MET A 99 -6.14 -2.02 11.96
CA MET A 99 -5.95 -1.02 13.02
C MET A 99 -7.27 -0.38 13.50
N ASP A 100 -8.31 -0.32 12.68
CA ASP A 100 -9.59 0.28 13.10
C ASP A 100 -10.24 -0.42 14.31
N PRO A 101 -10.26 -1.76 14.41
CA PRO A 101 -10.80 -2.45 15.59
C PRO A 101 -10.05 -2.20 16.90
N VAL A 102 -8.78 -1.78 16.83
CA VAL A 102 -7.96 -1.51 18.03
C VAL A 102 -7.93 -0.01 18.39
N ARG A 103 -8.74 0.82 17.73
CA ARG A 103 -8.93 2.22 18.12
C ARG A 103 -9.76 2.33 19.39
N ASN A 104 -9.50 3.36 20.16
CA ASN A 104 -10.27 3.72 21.35
C ASN A 104 -10.29 2.63 22.45
N ILE A 105 -9.23 1.81 22.53
CA ILE A 105 -9.05 0.87 23.63
C ILE A 105 -8.38 1.61 24.77
N GLU A 106 -9.10 1.76 25.87
CA GLU A 106 -8.62 2.48 27.04
C GLU A 106 -7.25 1.95 27.52
N GLN A 107 -6.35 2.85 27.89
CA GLN A 107 -4.97 2.58 28.34
C GLN A 107 -4.06 1.88 27.30
N SER A 108 -4.49 1.73 26.06
CA SER A 108 -3.68 1.15 24.99
C SER A 108 -2.72 2.19 24.41
N THR A 109 -1.46 1.80 24.25
CA THR A 109 -0.40 2.61 23.61
C THR A 109 -0.15 2.25 22.15
N VAL A 110 -1.00 1.43 21.55
CA VAL A 110 -0.86 1.03 20.14
C VAL A 110 -1.04 2.23 19.23
N VAL A 111 -0.08 2.46 18.33
CA VAL A 111 -0.20 3.45 17.26
C VAL A 111 -1.12 2.90 16.18
N THR A 112 -2.29 3.54 16.02
CA THR A 112 -3.36 3.06 15.11
C THR A 112 -3.38 3.76 13.75
N ALA A 113 -2.68 4.88 13.62
CA ALA A 113 -2.50 5.58 12.36
C ALA A 113 -1.15 6.31 12.34
N MET A 114 -0.53 6.36 11.18
CA MET A 114 0.64 7.16 10.86
C MET A 114 0.44 7.77 9.48
N THR A 115 0.74 9.07 9.34
CA THR A 115 0.60 9.76 8.05
C THR A 115 1.52 10.98 7.98
N ARG A 116 1.74 11.49 6.78
CA ARG A 116 2.52 12.70 6.46
C ARG A 116 1.77 13.46 5.38
N ASN A 117 1.79 14.78 5.46
CA ASN A 117 1.08 15.64 4.51
C ASN A 117 1.99 16.62 3.76
N GLY A 118 3.31 16.47 3.88
CA GLY A 118 4.31 17.37 3.31
C GLY A 118 4.61 18.60 4.18
N THR A 119 3.91 18.76 5.29
CA THR A 119 4.11 19.81 6.29
C THR A 119 4.27 19.20 7.68
N ASP A 120 3.39 18.28 8.03
CA ASP A 120 3.36 17.61 9.33
C ASP A 120 3.35 16.09 9.16
N PHE A 121 4.06 15.43 10.08
CA PHE A 121 3.92 14.03 10.41
C PHE A 121 2.92 13.89 11.56
N GLY A 122 2.02 12.92 11.49
CA GLY A 122 1.02 12.69 12.52
C GLY A 122 0.84 11.23 12.87
N ILE A 123 0.59 10.99 14.16
CA ILE A 123 0.22 9.67 14.69
C ILE A 123 -1.07 9.77 15.51
N ARG A 124 -1.78 8.64 15.60
CA ARG A 124 -2.88 8.44 16.55
C ARG A 124 -2.57 7.26 17.45
N ILE A 125 -2.92 7.37 18.71
CA ILE A 125 -2.70 6.35 19.74
C ILE A 125 -4.05 5.82 20.22
N SER A 126 -4.20 4.52 20.28
CA SER A 126 -5.46 3.83 20.59
C SER A 126 -6.17 4.37 21.84
N GLY A 127 -5.45 4.46 22.96
CA GLY A 127 -6.04 4.87 24.24
C GLY A 127 -6.32 6.38 24.41
N LEU A 128 -6.01 7.19 23.39
CA LEU A 128 -6.15 8.64 23.44
C LEU A 128 -7.24 9.17 22.50
N GLY A 129 -8.17 8.32 22.09
CA GLY A 129 -9.32 8.70 21.29
C GLY A 129 -8.96 9.11 19.87
N ASP A 130 -9.54 10.20 19.42
CA ASP A 130 -9.38 10.72 18.06
C ASP A 130 -8.30 11.83 17.95
N GLU A 131 -7.52 12.02 19.00
CA GLU A 131 -6.44 13.02 19.02
C GLU A 131 -5.31 12.65 18.07
N TRP A 132 -4.81 13.65 17.33
CA TRP A 132 -3.62 13.56 16.51
C TRP A 132 -2.45 14.24 17.21
N PHE A 133 -1.35 13.52 17.33
CA PHE A 133 -0.06 14.05 17.77
C PHE A 133 0.76 14.36 16.53
N THR A 134 1.11 15.62 16.33
CA THR A 134 1.78 16.09 15.13
C THR A 134 3.13 16.74 15.44
N ALA A 135 4.05 16.63 14.49
CA ALA A 135 5.32 17.32 14.47
C ALA A 135 5.63 17.75 13.03
N PRO A 136 6.48 18.78 12.82
CA PRO A 136 6.92 19.10 11.47
C PRO A 136 7.53 17.87 10.79
N VAL A 137 7.19 17.70 9.51
CA VAL A 137 7.76 16.62 8.70
C VAL A 137 9.21 16.94 8.34
N GLU A 138 10.04 15.92 8.30
CA GLU A 138 11.43 16.05 7.88
C GLU A 138 11.63 15.79 6.39
N MET A 139 12.75 16.25 5.87
CA MET A 139 13.23 15.86 4.55
C MET A 139 13.76 14.43 4.62
N PRO A 140 13.33 13.52 3.74
CA PRO A 140 13.82 12.16 3.76
C PRO A 140 15.34 12.12 3.47
N ALA A 141 16.09 11.47 4.36
CA ALA A 141 17.47 11.11 4.14
C ALA A 141 17.55 9.63 3.79
N GLY A 142 17.92 9.30 2.57
CA GLY A 142 17.90 7.92 2.12
C GLY A 142 18.64 7.69 0.80
N LEU A 143 18.49 6.48 0.28
CA LEU A 143 19.03 6.11 -1.02
C LEU A 143 18.11 6.65 -2.14
N TYR A 144 18.65 7.54 -2.95
CA TYR A 144 17.92 8.07 -4.12
C TYR A 144 18.12 7.16 -5.32
N PHE A 145 17.13 7.16 -6.22
CA PHE A 145 17.27 6.48 -7.50
C PHE A 145 18.41 7.10 -8.34
N PRO A 146 19.04 6.34 -9.26
CA PRO A 146 20.06 6.87 -10.15
C PRO A 146 19.58 8.13 -10.87
N GLY A 147 20.37 9.20 -10.80
CA GLY A 147 20.07 10.50 -11.40
C GLY A 147 19.30 11.46 -10.51
N PHE A 148 18.91 11.05 -9.29
CA PHE A 148 18.26 11.90 -8.27
C PHE A 148 19.15 12.11 -7.07
N SER A 149 18.93 13.21 -6.37
CA SER A 149 19.70 13.65 -5.20
C SER A 149 18.78 14.28 -4.14
N ALA A 150 19.35 14.70 -3.02
CA ALA A 150 18.61 15.43 -1.99
C ALA A 150 17.98 16.73 -2.51
N ALA A 151 18.53 17.32 -3.58
CA ALA A 151 17.98 18.53 -4.20
C ALA A 151 16.64 18.27 -4.94
N ASP A 152 16.38 17.03 -5.28
CA ASP A 152 15.15 16.61 -5.96
C ASP A 152 14.07 16.11 -4.98
N ALA A 153 14.44 15.96 -3.68
CA ALA A 153 13.54 15.48 -2.66
C ALA A 153 12.54 16.56 -2.23
N ASN A 154 11.34 16.14 -1.88
CA ASN A 154 10.34 16.97 -1.22
C ASN A 154 10.18 16.54 0.23
N PRO A 155 9.61 17.39 1.10
CA PRO A 155 9.22 16.98 2.45
C PRO A 155 8.35 15.73 2.41
N ASP A 156 8.53 14.84 3.36
CA ASP A 156 7.88 13.54 3.37
C ASP A 156 6.35 13.68 3.36
N MET A 157 5.68 12.96 2.47
CA MET A 157 4.24 13.08 2.24
C MET A 157 3.64 11.74 1.84
N GLY A 158 2.45 11.49 2.35
CA GLY A 158 1.62 10.35 1.96
C GLY A 158 0.99 9.62 3.15
N ASP A 159 -0.02 8.85 2.84
CA ASP A 159 -0.78 8.02 3.78
C ASP A 159 -0.24 6.58 3.90
N SER A 160 0.70 6.21 3.05
CA SER A 160 1.25 4.85 2.95
C SER A 160 1.94 4.35 4.23
N THR A 161 2.39 5.24 5.12
CA THR A 161 2.92 4.85 6.44
C THR A 161 1.91 4.10 7.32
N ILE A 162 0.63 4.05 6.96
CA ILE A 162 -0.32 3.19 7.67
C ILE A 162 0.10 1.72 7.66
N VAL A 163 0.86 1.26 6.66
CA VAL A 163 1.38 -0.12 6.60
C VAL A 163 2.42 -0.40 7.69
N GLU A 164 3.13 0.63 8.15
CA GLU A 164 4.09 0.51 9.24
C GLU A 164 3.39 0.13 10.57
N THR A 165 2.15 0.56 10.77
CA THR A 165 1.39 0.24 11.99
C THR A 165 1.09 -1.26 12.14
N ILE A 166 1.16 -2.03 11.06
CA ILE A 166 0.98 -3.48 11.05
C ILE A 166 2.29 -4.26 10.85
N GLY A 167 3.43 -3.59 11.00
CA GLY A 167 4.75 -4.22 10.94
C GLY A 167 5.30 -4.45 9.54
N LEU A 168 4.75 -3.78 8.52
CA LEU A 168 5.28 -3.78 7.15
C LEU A 168 6.23 -2.59 6.95
N GLY A 169 6.77 -2.43 5.75
CA GLY A 169 7.68 -1.33 5.44
C GLY A 169 9.01 -1.42 6.17
N GLY A 170 9.45 -0.35 6.80
CA GLY A 170 10.72 -0.27 7.53
C GLY A 170 10.82 -1.29 8.66
N PHE A 171 9.72 -1.60 9.35
CA PHE A 171 9.70 -2.64 10.38
C PHE A 171 9.94 -4.03 9.78
N ALA A 172 9.37 -4.34 8.62
CA ALA A 172 9.64 -5.60 7.93
C ALA A 172 11.09 -5.68 7.46
N MET A 173 11.68 -4.58 6.97
CA MET A 173 13.10 -4.52 6.63
C MET A 173 14.00 -4.80 7.84
N GLY A 174 13.69 -4.19 8.99
CA GLY A 174 14.43 -4.42 10.24
C GLY A 174 14.33 -5.85 10.76
N ALA A 175 13.20 -6.52 10.54
CA ALA A 175 12.97 -7.89 10.98
C ALA A 175 13.43 -8.97 9.98
N ALA A 176 13.62 -8.60 8.71
CA ALA A 176 13.92 -9.53 7.61
C ALA A 176 15.21 -9.12 6.88
N PRO A 177 16.40 -9.60 7.31
CA PRO A 177 17.68 -9.23 6.70
C PRO A 177 17.75 -9.49 5.18
N ALA A 178 17.00 -10.49 4.68
CA ALA A 178 16.92 -10.75 3.25
C ALA A 178 16.27 -9.58 2.48
N VAL A 179 15.25 -8.94 3.03
CA VAL A 179 14.62 -7.74 2.46
C VAL A 179 15.58 -6.56 2.51
N ALA A 180 16.24 -6.34 3.64
CA ALA A 180 17.24 -5.29 3.81
C ALA A 180 18.37 -5.42 2.78
N GLY A 181 18.93 -6.61 2.61
CA GLY A 181 19.95 -6.89 1.60
C GLY A 181 19.47 -6.66 0.15
N PHE A 182 18.20 -6.90 -0.12
CA PHE A 182 17.61 -6.70 -1.45
C PHE A 182 17.47 -5.23 -1.84
N VAL A 183 17.17 -4.37 -0.87
CA VAL A 183 17.04 -2.90 -1.08
C VAL A 183 18.34 -2.14 -0.85
N GLY A 184 19.43 -2.83 -0.51
CA GLY A 184 20.73 -2.21 -0.26
C GLY A 184 20.80 -1.46 1.06
N ALA A 185 19.90 -1.72 2.00
CA ALA A 185 19.89 -1.19 3.34
C ALA A 185 20.60 -2.19 4.26
N GLY A 186 21.90 -2.06 4.45
CA GLY A 186 22.70 -2.93 5.30
C GLY A 186 23.58 -2.14 6.26
#